data_2e57f0574fc3f2e2f426d9678ec3af8d
#
_entry.id   2e57f0574fc3f2e2f426d9678ec3af8d
#
_cell.length_a   1.000
_cell.length_b   1.000
_cell.length_c   1.000
_cell.angle_alpha   90.00
_cell.angle_beta   90.00
_cell.angle_gamma   90.00
#
_symmetry.space_group_name_H-M   'P 1'
#
loop_
_entity.id
_entity.type
_entity.pdbx_description
1 polymer ?
#
loop_
_entity_poly.entity_id
_entity_poly.type
_entity_poly.pdbx_seq_one_letter_code
_entity_poly.pdbx_strand_id
1 'polypeptide(L)'
;MLDLFSDTPPWQEPLAPGAVVLRRFARERAPALLQAIADVASQSPFRQMVTPGGYTMSVAMTNCGALGWTTDRHGYLYAPVDPVTDQTWPPMPAVFHELALAAAAAGGYPEFSPDACLINRYCPGAKLS
;
A
#
# COMPACT_ATOMS: atom_id res chain seq x y z
N MET A 1 -25.81 -19.02 6.37
CA MET A 1 -26.34 -18.06 5.40
C MET A 1 -25.39 -17.92 4.23
N LEU A 2 -25.86 -18.06 3.04
CA LEU A 2 -25.04 -17.87 1.87
C LEU A 2 -24.82 -16.37 1.64
N ASP A 3 -23.56 -15.97 1.58
CA ASP A 3 -23.19 -14.64 1.16
C ASP A 3 -23.20 -14.63 -0.37
N LEU A 4 -24.18 -13.96 -0.96
CA LEU A 4 -24.36 -13.90 -2.41
C LEU A 4 -23.16 -13.27 -3.12
N PHE A 5 -22.37 -12.46 -2.41
CA PHE A 5 -21.22 -11.78 -3.00
C PHE A 5 -19.94 -12.60 -2.85
N SER A 6 -19.90 -13.58 -1.92
CA SER A 6 -18.69 -14.35 -1.67
C SER A 6 -18.35 -15.31 -2.81
N ASP A 7 -19.34 -15.76 -3.55
CA ASP A 7 -19.19 -16.70 -4.67
C ASP A 7 -19.09 -16.01 -6.04
N THR A 8 -19.18 -14.67 -6.07
CA THR A 8 -19.05 -13.93 -7.33
C THR A 8 -17.60 -14.00 -7.81
N PRO A 9 -17.35 -14.47 -9.05
CA PRO A 9 -15.99 -14.53 -9.57
C PRO A 9 -15.38 -13.14 -9.73
N PRO A 10 -14.04 -13.04 -9.70
CA PRO A 10 -13.36 -11.78 -10.00
C PRO A 10 -13.74 -11.25 -11.38
N TRP A 11 -13.88 -9.93 -11.52
CA TRP A 11 -14.17 -9.28 -12.79
C TRP A 11 -13.54 -7.90 -12.85
N GLN A 12 -13.40 -7.37 -14.05
CA GLN A 12 -12.79 -6.07 -14.29
C GLN A 12 -13.86 -5.03 -14.55
N GLU A 13 -13.69 -3.86 -13.96
CA GLU A 13 -14.54 -2.70 -14.18
C GLU A 13 -13.69 -1.57 -14.74
N PRO A 14 -13.74 -1.31 -16.07
CA PRO A 14 -13.01 -0.19 -16.64
C PRO A 14 -13.56 1.15 -16.12
N LEU A 15 -12.67 2.05 -15.70
CA LEU A 15 -13.04 3.39 -15.24
C LEU A 15 -12.76 4.44 -16.31
N ALA A 16 -11.64 4.31 -17.00
CA ALA A 16 -11.17 5.22 -18.04
C ALA A 16 -10.06 4.51 -18.81
N PRO A 17 -9.61 5.06 -19.96
CA PRO A 17 -8.41 4.52 -20.61
C PRO A 17 -7.23 4.47 -19.64
N GLY A 18 -6.65 3.28 -19.47
CA GLY A 18 -5.54 3.06 -18.54
C GLY A 18 -5.92 2.93 -17.06
N ALA A 19 -7.21 2.90 -16.73
CA ALA A 19 -7.67 2.76 -15.35
C ALA A 19 -8.76 1.69 -15.25
N VAL A 20 -8.57 0.73 -14.33
CA VAL A 20 -9.48 -0.40 -14.15
C VAL A 20 -9.55 -0.78 -12.68
N VAL A 21 -10.73 -1.22 -12.25
CA VAL A 21 -10.91 -1.87 -10.94
C VAL A 21 -10.94 -3.38 -11.17
N LEU A 22 -10.08 -4.08 -10.46
CA LEU A 22 -10.04 -5.55 -10.47
C LEU A 22 -10.84 -6.03 -9.26
N ARG A 23 -12.12 -6.32 -9.47
CA ARG A 23 -13.03 -6.73 -8.40
C ARG A 23 -12.63 -8.08 -7.83
N ARG A 24 -12.50 -8.17 -6.50
CA ARG A 24 -12.18 -9.38 -5.74
C ARG A 24 -10.84 -10.01 -6.10
N PHE A 25 -9.99 -9.29 -6.77
CA PHE A 25 -8.69 -9.79 -7.25
C PHE A 25 -7.77 -10.19 -6.09
N ALA A 26 -7.78 -9.43 -5.00
CA ALA A 26 -6.91 -9.65 -3.85
C ALA A 26 -7.57 -10.51 -2.75
N ARG A 27 -8.81 -10.94 -2.91
CA ARG A 27 -9.61 -11.54 -1.84
C ARG A 27 -8.95 -12.76 -1.21
N GLU A 28 -8.47 -13.70 -2.01
CA GLU A 28 -7.85 -14.93 -1.51
C GLU A 28 -6.52 -14.67 -0.82
N ARG A 29 -5.85 -13.58 -1.18
CA ARG A 29 -4.59 -13.16 -0.60
C ARG A 29 -4.75 -12.29 0.65
N ALA A 30 -5.98 -11.88 1.00
CA ALA A 30 -6.22 -10.92 2.07
C ALA A 30 -5.62 -11.35 3.43
N PRO A 31 -5.78 -12.60 3.91
CA PRO A 31 -5.13 -13.00 5.15
C PRO A 31 -3.61 -12.87 5.13
N ALA A 32 -2.97 -13.27 4.04
CA ALA A 32 -1.53 -13.16 3.88
C ALA A 32 -1.07 -11.69 3.78
N LEU A 33 -1.86 -10.85 3.11
CA LEU A 33 -1.59 -9.41 3.02
C LEU A 33 -1.64 -8.75 4.40
N LEU A 34 -2.66 -9.05 5.19
CA LEU A 34 -2.81 -8.49 6.54
C LEU A 34 -1.68 -8.93 7.46
N GLN A 35 -1.25 -10.19 7.38
CA GLN A 35 -0.11 -10.67 8.14
C GLN A 35 1.18 -9.96 7.72
N ALA A 36 1.38 -9.80 6.43
CA ALA A 36 2.55 -9.08 5.91
C ALA A 36 2.58 -7.61 6.33
N ILE A 37 1.42 -6.94 6.37
CA ILE A 37 1.30 -5.58 6.89
C ILE A 37 1.72 -5.53 8.36
N ALA A 38 1.26 -6.48 9.18
CA ALA A 38 1.65 -6.57 10.59
C ALA A 38 3.16 -6.78 10.75
N ASP A 39 3.77 -7.61 9.91
CA ASP A 39 5.21 -7.87 9.92
C ASP A 39 6.00 -6.62 9.53
N VAL A 40 5.58 -5.89 8.52
CA VAL A 40 6.20 -4.60 8.14
C VAL A 40 6.09 -3.60 9.29
N ALA A 41 4.90 -3.46 9.87
CA ALA A 41 4.65 -2.50 10.95
C ALA A 41 5.43 -2.83 12.23
N SER A 42 5.79 -4.10 12.45
CA SER A 42 6.63 -4.50 13.59
C SER A 42 8.07 -3.98 13.47
N GLN A 43 8.53 -3.75 12.25
CA GLN A 43 9.87 -3.23 11.95
C GLN A 43 9.88 -1.72 11.72
N SER A 44 8.91 -1.22 10.96
CA SER A 44 8.71 0.22 10.69
C SER A 44 7.28 0.59 11.08
N PRO A 45 7.08 1.13 12.30
CA PRO A 45 5.73 1.39 12.81
C PRO A 45 4.96 2.41 11.98
N PHE A 46 3.64 2.25 11.95
CA PHE A 46 2.78 3.29 11.41
C PHE A 46 3.01 4.61 12.15
N ARG A 47 3.09 5.69 11.39
CA ARG A 47 3.24 7.04 11.96
C ARG A 47 2.37 8.00 11.18
N GLN A 48 1.96 9.07 11.86
CA GLN A 48 1.29 10.21 11.23
C GLN A 48 2.36 11.21 10.84
N MET A 49 2.54 11.42 9.54
CA MET A 49 3.56 12.32 9.02
C MET A 49 3.08 13.77 9.04
N VAL A 50 4.01 14.69 8.88
CA VAL A 50 3.74 16.13 8.85
C VAL A 50 3.88 16.63 7.42
N THR A 51 2.91 17.40 6.95
CA THR A 51 2.95 18.02 5.63
C THR A 51 3.96 19.17 5.58
N PRO A 52 4.38 19.60 4.37
CA PRO A 52 5.23 20.78 4.24
C PRO A 52 4.65 22.03 4.91
N GLY A 53 3.31 22.14 4.99
CA GLY A 53 2.64 23.23 5.68
C GLY A 53 2.63 23.11 7.21
N GLY A 54 3.20 22.05 7.77
CA GLY A 54 3.29 21.85 9.21
C GLY A 54 2.11 21.15 9.86
N TYR A 55 1.18 20.62 9.06
CA TYR A 55 0.00 19.90 9.58
C TYR A 55 0.30 18.41 9.71
N THR A 56 -0.14 17.82 10.83
CA THR A 56 -0.05 16.37 11.01
C THR A 56 -1.16 15.68 10.23
N MET A 57 -0.79 14.72 9.39
CA MET A 57 -1.75 13.96 8.60
C MET A 57 -2.56 13.02 9.51
N SER A 58 -3.86 12.92 9.24
CA SER A 58 -4.73 12.02 10.02
C SER A 58 -4.55 10.55 9.66
N VAL A 59 -4.06 10.26 8.45
CA VAL A 59 -3.78 8.91 8.00
C VAL A 59 -2.42 8.47 8.52
N ALA A 60 -2.37 7.28 9.12
CA ALA A 60 -1.10 6.68 9.54
C ALA A 60 -0.48 5.93 8.37
N MET A 61 0.83 6.04 8.20
CA MET A 61 1.56 5.48 7.06
C MET A 61 2.82 4.76 7.49
N THR A 62 3.19 3.77 6.72
CA THR A 62 4.51 3.15 6.73
C THR A 62 4.86 2.69 5.33
N ASN A 63 6.03 2.15 5.15
CA ASN A 63 6.54 1.74 3.85
C ASN A 63 7.26 0.41 3.93
N CYS A 64 7.38 -0.26 2.80
CA CYS A 64 8.30 -1.35 2.56
C CYS A 64 8.85 -1.27 1.14
N GLY A 65 9.99 -1.91 0.90
CA GLY A 65 10.68 -1.88 -0.37
C GLY A 65 12.01 -1.13 -0.30
N ALA A 66 12.62 -0.93 -1.45
CA ALA A 66 13.93 -0.26 -1.54
C ALA A 66 13.87 1.22 -1.15
N LEU A 67 12.73 1.87 -1.39
CA LEU A 67 12.50 3.27 -1.08
C LEU A 67 11.17 3.42 -0.34
N GLY A 68 11.08 4.39 0.57
CA GLY A 68 9.84 4.75 1.26
C GLY A 68 9.50 6.22 1.05
N TRP A 69 8.23 6.49 0.82
CA TRP A 69 7.72 7.85 0.71
C TRP A 69 7.54 8.45 2.09
N THR A 70 8.12 9.62 2.30
CA THR A 70 7.97 10.37 3.54
C THR A 70 7.67 11.83 3.24
N THR A 71 7.08 12.52 4.22
CA THR A 71 6.89 13.96 4.18
C THR A 71 7.14 14.56 5.56
N ASP A 72 7.74 15.74 5.56
CA ASP A 72 7.93 16.57 6.74
C ASP A 72 7.84 18.05 6.32
N ARG A 73 8.19 18.96 7.22
CA ARG A 73 8.13 20.40 6.93
C ARG A 73 9.03 20.83 5.78
N HIS A 74 10.02 20.02 5.42
CA HIS A 74 10.96 20.31 4.32
C HIS A 74 10.44 19.82 2.96
N GLY A 75 9.38 19.00 2.94
CA GLY A 75 8.77 18.53 1.69
C GLY A 75 8.65 17.02 1.62
N TYR A 76 8.38 16.55 0.42
CA TYR A 76 8.21 15.13 0.10
C TYR A 76 9.56 14.52 -0.31
N LEU A 77 9.78 13.27 0.09
CA LEU A 77 11.03 12.58 -0.20
C LEU A 77 10.80 11.08 -0.32
N TYR A 78 11.44 10.46 -1.32
CA TYR A 78 11.65 9.02 -1.33
C TYR A 78 13.04 8.75 -0.77
N ALA A 79 13.10 7.97 0.30
CA ALA A 79 14.36 7.69 0.99
C ALA A 79 14.52 6.19 1.27
N PRO A 80 15.77 5.67 1.27
CA PRO A 80 16.02 4.27 1.57
C PRO A 80 15.95 3.94 3.06
N VAL A 81 15.95 4.95 3.93
CA VAL A 81 15.99 4.79 5.38
C VAL A 81 14.73 5.39 6.00
N ASP A 82 14.15 4.62 6.94
CA ASP A 82 13.03 5.10 7.75
C ASP A 82 13.52 6.13 8.75
N PRO A 83 13.04 7.39 8.71
CA PRO A 83 13.50 8.44 9.62
C PRO A 83 13.09 8.21 11.08
N VAL A 84 12.11 7.36 11.35
CA VAL A 84 11.67 7.04 12.71
C VAL A 84 12.60 6.01 13.37
N THR A 85 13.01 4.99 12.63
CA THR A 85 13.83 3.90 13.15
C THR A 85 15.32 4.07 12.87
N ASP A 86 15.66 4.93 11.92
CA ASP A 86 17.02 5.12 11.39
C ASP A 86 17.61 3.84 10.76
N GLN A 87 16.71 2.93 10.37
CA GLN A 87 17.06 1.68 9.68
C GLN A 87 16.45 1.71 8.28
N THR A 88 16.97 0.87 7.38
CA THR A 88 16.34 0.69 6.09
C THR A 88 14.89 0.21 6.24
N TRP A 89 14.03 0.61 5.31
CA TRP A 89 12.68 0.10 5.28
C TRP A 89 12.68 -1.43 5.16
N PRO A 90 11.68 -2.12 5.73
CA PRO A 90 11.58 -3.57 5.54
C PRO A 90 11.51 -3.94 4.06
N PRO A 91 12.07 -5.08 3.65
CA PRO A 91 11.90 -5.56 2.28
C PRO A 91 10.42 -5.69 1.93
N MET A 92 10.10 -5.49 0.65
CA MET A 92 8.73 -5.70 0.18
C MET A 92 8.36 -7.17 0.34
N PRO A 93 7.30 -7.50 1.11
CA PRO A 93 6.87 -8.90 1.24
C PRO A 93 6.56 -9.53 -0.11
N ALA A 94 6.88 -10.81 -0.27
CA ALA A 94 6.64 -11.53 -1.52
C ALA A 94 5.17 -11.45 -1.94
N VAL A 95 4.23 -11.54 -1.00
CA VAL A 95 2.80 -11.46 -1.30
C VAL A 95 2.39 -10.09 -1.88
N PHE A 96 3.03 -9.00 -1.45
CA PHE A 96 2.80 -7.67 -2.02
C PHE A 96 3.32 -7.60 -3.44
N HIS A 97 4.55 -8.05 -3.64
CA HIS A 97 5.19 -8.02 -4.95
C HIS A 97 4.42 -8.86 -5.97
N GLU A 98 4.05 -10.08 -5.61
CA GLU A 98 3.28 -10.98 -6.45
C GLU A 98 1.91 -10.40 -6.82
N LEU A 99 1.20 -9.82 -5.84
CA LEU A 99 -0.09 -9.18 -6.10
C LEU A 99 0.07 -7.98 -7.04
N ALA A 100 1.06 -7.14 -6.81
CA ALA A 100 1.31 -5.97 -7.65
C ALA A 100 1.61 -6.36 -9.09
N LEU A 101 2.46 -7.37 -9.30
CA LEU A 101 2.78 -7.87 -10.65
C LEU A 101 1.54 -8.47 -11.33
N ALA A 102 0.78 -9.29 -10.60
CA ALA A 102 -0.41 -9.94 -11.14
C ALA A 102 -1.51 -8.91 -11.47
N ALA A 103 -1.72 -7.94 -10.59
CA ALA A 103 -2.71 -6.89 -10.81
C ALA A 103 -2.33 -5.99 -11.99
N ALA A 104 -1.07 -5.60 -12.09
CA ALA A 104 -0.59 -4.78 -13.19
C ALA A 104 -0.73 -5.52 -14.52
N ALA A 105 -0.35 -6.80 -14.57
CA ALA A 105 -0.51 -7.61 -15.77
C ALA A 105 -1.98 -7.74 -16.19
N ALA A 106 -2.88 -7.97 -15.24
CA ALA A 106 -4.31 -8.04 -15.51
C ALA A 106 -4.87 -6.69 -16.00
N GLY A 107 -4.29 -5.59 -15.56
CA GLY A 107 -4.66 -4.23 -16.00
C GLY A 107 -3.99 -3.78 -17.30
N GLY A 108 -3.16 -4.61 -17.92
CA GLY A 108 -2.51 -4.29 -19.19
C GLY A 108 -1.05 -3.81 -19.07
N TYR A 109 -0.42 -3.96 -17.92
CA TYR A 109 0.97 -3.52 -17.67
C TYR A 109 1.85 -4.69 -17.21
N PRO A 110 2.17 -5.65 -18.10
CA PRO A 110 2.85 -6.89 -17.71
C PRO A 110 4.32 -6.71 -17.30
N GLU A 111 4.93 -5.56 -17.59
CA GLU A 111 6.34 -5.29 -17.27
C GLU A 111 6.51 -4.45 -16.01
N PHE A 112 5.44 -4.20 -15.26
CA PHE A 112 5.50 -3.43 -14.03
C PHE A 112 6.32 -4.15 -12.96
N SER A 113 7.26 -3.42 -12.33
CA SER A 113 8.07 -3.94 -11.23
C SER A 113 8.21 -2.86 -10.16
N PRO A 114 7.48 -2.97 -9.04
CA PRO A 114 7.52 -1.96 -7.99
C PRO A 114 8.79 -2.06 -7.14
N ASP A 115 9.31 -0.91 -6.72
CA ASP A 115 10.44 -0.81 -5.79
C ASP A 115 10.05 -0.10 -4.48
N ALA A 116 8.83 0.41 -4.40
CA ALA A 116 8.31 1.11 -3.23
C ALA A 116 6.85 0.73 -3.00
N CYS A 117 6.47 0.63 -1.75
CA CYS A 117 5.09 0.37 -1.36
C CYS A 117 4.73 1.20 -0.12
N LEU A 118 3.87 2.19 -0.30
CA LEU A 118 3.32 2.99 0.78
C LEU A 118 2.07 2.30 1.33
N ILE A 119 2.02 2.08 2.64
CA ILE A 119 0.89 1.46 3.31
C ILE A 119 0.18 2.53 4.15
N ASN A 120 -1.10 2.74 3.86
CA ASN A 120 -1.93 3.70 4.57
C ASN A 120 -2.92 2.97 5.48
N ARG A 121 -3.05 3.45 6.71
CA ARG A 121 -4.05 2.96 7.65
C ARG A 121 -5.01 4.09 7.99
N TYR A 122 -6.29 3.86 7.70
CA TYR A 122 -7.37 4.81 7.95
C TYR A 122 -8.15 4.38 9.18
N CYS A 123 -8.01 5.11 10.29
CA CYS A 123 -8.92 4.97 11.42
C CYS A 123 -10.22 5.73 11.12
N PRO A 124 -11.34 5.42 11.80
CA PRO A 124 -12.58 6.17 11.59
C PRO A 124 -12.36 7.66 11.69
N GLY A 125 -12.80 8.41 10.67
CA GLY A 125 -12.62 9.87 10.60
C GLY A 125 -11.33 10.33 9.93
N ALA A 126 -10.37 9.45 9.65
CA ALA A 126 -9.14 9.82 8.96
C ALA A 126 -9.40 10.11 7.48
N LYS A 127 -8.71 11.10 6.94
CA LYS A 127 -8.84 11.52 5.54
C LYS A 127 -7.47 11.77 4.92
N LEU A 128 -7.31 11.35 3.69
CA LEU A 128 -6.16 11.68 2.86
C LEU A 128 -6.54 12.89 1.99
N SER A 129 -6.38 14.06 2.51
CA SER A 129 -6.73 15.27 1.77
C SER A 129 -5.81 16.43 2.14
#